data_6307ba79b3daf1f9f0a01e857f35a4b6
#
_entry.id   6307ba79b3daf1f9f0a01e857f35a4b6
#
_cell.length_a   1.000
_cell.length_b   1.000
_cell.length_c   1.000
_cell.angle_alpha   90.00
_cell.angle_beta   90.00
_cell.angle_gamma   90.00
#
_symmetry.space_group_name_H-M   'P 1'
#
loop_
_entity.id
_entity.type
_entity.pdbx_description
1 polymer ?
#
loop_
_entity_poly.entity_id
_entity_poly.type
_entity_poly.pdbx_seq_one_letter_code
_entity_poly.pdbx_strand_id
1 'polypeptide(L)'
;AALLEGRFISDYSKKYYERIFSRGDFGKGGRLFSHWILGTPKELRGSLLLNNEPTCELDYSSMNMHIMSSLENLSSNTGKDLYQIATLKERDRSVIKQFITIAPNVKDSSKAKLLTARELTNYNFKNLSEVPTKLRKELDKCVDEIRIVHSILWGKYFKNTKTSKDWGIKFMFYESNI
;
A
#
# COMPACT_ATOMS: atom_id res chain seq x y z
N ALA A 1 -30.15 -4.29 6.67
CA ALA A 1 -29.52 -3.14 5.98
C ALA A 1 -29.31 -2.04 6.99
N ALA A 2 -28.09 -1.71 7.32
CA ALA A 2 -27.80 -0.54 8.16
C ALA A 2 -27.83 0.69 7.24
N LEU A 3 -28.91 1.45 7.31
CA LEU A 3 -28.99 2.79 6.75
C LEU A 3 -28.35 3.76 7.75
N LEU A 4 -27.10 4.14 7.51
CA LEU A 4 -26.50 5.32 8.11
C LEU A 4 -26.70 6.46 7.12
N GLU A 5 -27.66 7.36 7.41
CA GLU A 5 -27.91 8.64 6.72
C GLU A 5 -28.05 8.55 5.18
N GLY A 6 -28.61 7.46 4.64
CA GLY A 6 -28.88 7.32 3.20
C GLY A 6 -27.65 7.21 2.31
N ARG A 7 -26.45 7.05 2.85
CA ARG A 7 -25.19 7.11 2.08
C ARG A 7 -24.55 5.78 1.74
N PHE A 8 -24.95 4.68 2.37
CA PHE A 8 -24.34 3.38 2.08
C PHE A 8 -25.39 2.28 2.08
N ILE A 9 -25.53 1.63 0.95
CA ILE A 9 -26.31 0.39 0.81
C ILE A 9 -25.32 -0.71 0.46
N SER A 10 -25.07 -1.64 1.38
CA SER A 10 -24.30 -2.83 1.08
C SER A 10 -25.16 -3.78 0.23
N ASP A 11 -24.62 -4.25 -0.88
CA ASP A 11 -25.25 -5.29 -1.69
C ASP A 11 -25.03 -6.66 -1.03
N TYR A 12 -25.87 -6.98 -0.07
CA TYR A 12 -25.81 -8.27 0.66
C TYR A 12 -26.10 -9.50 -0.22
N SER A 13 -26.45 -9.32 -1.49
CA SER A 13 -26.58 -10.43 -2.44
C SER A 13 -25.23 -11.04 -2.79
N LYS A 14 -24.16 -10.26 -2.72
CA LYS A 14 -22.79 -10.71 -3.00
C LYS A 14 -22.20 -11.44 -1.80
N LYS A 15 -22.54 -12.72 -1.66
CA LYS A 15 -22.06 -13.61 -0.59
C LYS A 15 -20.88 -14.48 -1.00
N TYR A 16 -20.23 -14.19 -2.12
CA TYR A 16 -19.13 -14.96 -2.68
C TYR A 16 -17.90 -14.09 -2.85
N TYR A 17 -16.74 -14.73 -2.88
CA TYR A 17 -15.48 -14.09 -3.19
C TYR A 17 -15.04 -14.47 -4.61
N GLU A 18 -14.52 -13.49 -5.33
CA GLU A 18 -13.84 -13.68 -6.60
C GLU A 18 -12.38 -13.35 -6.45
N ARG A 19 -11.49 -14.22 -6.94
CA ARG A 19 -10.07 -13.92 -7.07
C ARG A 19 -9.79 -13.40 -8.47
N ILE A 20 -9.31 -12.17 -8.57
CA ILE A 20 -8.98 -11.55 -9.84
C ILE A 20 -7.47 -11.58 -10.02
N PHE A 21 -7.03 -12.33 -11.03
CA PHE A 21 -5.63 -12.45 -11.43
C PHE A 21 -5.31 -11.48 -12.56
N SER A 22 -4.06 -11.05 -12.66
CA SER A 22 -3.62 -10.06 -13.64
C SER A 22 -2.90 -10.72 -14.80
N ARG A 23 -3.18 -10.26 -16.03
CA ARG A 23 -2.50 -10.69 -17.25
C ARG A 23 -2.58 -12.20 -17.54
N GLY A 24 -3.65 -12.87 -17.13
CA GLY A 24 -3.81 -14.31 -17.36
C GLY A 24 -2.81 -15.20 -16.61
N ASP A 25 -2.19 -14.71 -15.54
CA ASP A 25 -1.17 -15.38 -14.77
C ASP A 25 -1.62 -15.55 -13.32
N PHE A 26 -1.79 -16.80 -12.88
CA PHE A 26 -2.18 -17.12 -11.51
C PHE A 26 -1.14 -16.75 -10.44
N GLY A 27 0.08 -16.43 -10.82
CA GLY A 27 1.12 -15.88 -9.94
C GLY A 27 1.08 -14.36 -9.82
N LYS A 28 0.05 -13.69 -10.37
CA LYS A 28 -0.04 -12.23 -10.41
C LYS A 28 -1.43 -11.72 -10.04
N GLY A 29 -1.52 -10.90 -9.02
CA GLY A 29 -2.79 -10.41 -8.49
C GLY A 29 -3.41 -11.37 -7.49
N GLY A 30 -4.66 -11.76 -7.66
CA GLY A 30 -5.33 -12.75 -6.80
C GLY A 30 -5.99 -12.14 -5.57
N ARG A 31 -6.19 -10.83 -5.50
CA ARG A 31 -7.01 -10.20 -4.45
C ARG A 31 -8.43 -10.71 -4.52
N LEU A 32 -9.03 -10.81 -3.34
CA LEU A 32 -10.45 -11.15 -3.19
C LEU A 32 -11.30 -9.92 -3.43
N PHE A 33 -12.36 -10.13 -4.20
CA PHE A 33 -13.35 -9.10 -4.56
C PHE A 33 -14.76 -9.64 -4.35
N SER A 34 -15.73 -8.82 -4.67
CA SER A 34 -17.16 -9.10 -4.78
C SER A 34 -17.91 -9.27 -3.46
N HIS A 35 -17.36 -9.89 -2.44
CA HIS A 35 -18.08 -10.06 -1.18
C HIS A 35 -18.43 -8.71 -0.54
N TRP A 36 -19.68 -8.57 -0.07
CA TRP A 36 -20.21 -7.31 0.47
C TRP A 36 -19.35 -6.70 1.58
N ILE A 37 -18.71 -7.55 2.41
CA ILE A 37 -17.88 -7.11 3.54
C ILE A 37 -16.67 -6.28 3.07
N LEU A 38 -16.12 -6.58 1.88
CA LEU A 38 -14.98 -5.86 1.32
C LEU A 38 -15.33 -4.43 0.92
N GLY A 39 -16.60 -4.19 0.60
CA GLY A 39 -17.11 -2.85 0.30
C GLY A 39 -17.57 -2.06 1.53
N THR A 40 -17.55 -2.65 2.72
CA THR A 40 -18.01 -1.97 3.94
C THR A 40 -17.07 -0.82 4.30
N PRO A 41 -17.56 0.41 4.47
CA PRO A 41 -16.76 1.55 4.94
C PRO A 41 -16.03 1.24 6.24
N LYS A 42 -14.81 1.77 6.38
CA LYS A 42 -13.94 1.52 7.54
C LYS A 42 -14.64 1.84 8.87
N GLU A 43 -15.41 2.92 8.90
CA GLU A 43 -16.12 3.41 10.07
C GLU A 43 -17.22 2.45 10.55
N LEU A 44 -17.72 1.60 9.64
CA LEU A 44 -18.78 0.64 9.95
C LEU A 44 -18.24 -0.77 10.25
N ARG A 45 -16.99 -1.07 9.92
CA ARG A 45 -16.42 -2.42 10.10
C ARG A 45 -16.40 -2.85 11.56
N GLY A 46 -16.10 -1.93 12.49
CA GLY A 46 -16.09 -2.20 13.92
C GLY A 46 -17.45 -2.55 14.52
N SER A 47 -18.55 -2.28 13.81
CA SER A 47 -19.93 -2.65 14.24
C SER A 47 -20.43 -3.94 13.62
N LEU A 48 -19.63 -4.61 12.80
CA LEU A 48 -20.00 -5.88 12.20
C LEU A 48 -20.06 -6.98 13.26
N LEU A 49 -21.11 -7.78 13.19
CA LEU A 49 -21.26 -8.97 14.01
C LEU A 49 -21.20 -10.22 13.12
N LEU A 50 -20.52 -11.25 13.60
CA LEU A 50 -20.55 -12.59 13.03
C LEU A 50 -21.21 -13.52 14.02
N ASN A 51 -22.36 -14.09 13.66
CA ASN A 51 -23.19 -14.90 14.55
C ASN A 51 -23.51 -14.23 15.89
N ASN A 52 -23.80 -12.91 15.85
CA ASN A 52 -24.02 -12.03 17.01
C ASN A 52 -22.79 -11.79 17.90
N GLU A 53 -21.59 -12.19 17.48
CA GLU A 53 -20.34 -11.90 18.16
C GLU A 53 -19.61 -10.71 17.49
N PRO A 54 -18.97 -9.83 18.28
CA PRO A 54 -18.17 -8.74 17.74
C PRO A 54 -17.01 -9.26 16.89
N THR A 55 -16.74 -8.56 15.78
CA THR A 55 -15.57 -8.84 14.94
C THR A 55 -14.41 -7.89 15.27
N CYS A 56 -13.18 -8.33 15.00
CA CYS A 56 -12.02 -7.46 15.01
C CYS A 56 -11.38 -7.42 13.62
N GLU A 57 -10.89 -6.25 13.22
CA GLU A 57 -10.12 -6.08 11.98
C GLU A 57 -8.63 -6.20 12.31
N LEU A 58 -7.97 -7.17 11.71
CA LEU A 58 -6.52 -7.35 11.80
C LEU A 58 -5.87 -6.79 10.54
N ASP A 59 -4.86 -5.95 10.70
CA ASP A 59 -4.09 -5.39 9.60
C ASP A 59 -2.59 -5.61 9.84
N TYR A 60 -1.87 -5.97 8.78
CA TYR A 60 -0.43 -6.15 8.83
C TYR A 60 0.28 -4.79 8.70
N SER A 61 0.97 -4.36 9.74
CA SER A 61 1.82 -3.17 9.66
C SER A 61 2.94 -3.39 8.64
N SER A 62 3.12 -2.42 7.74
CA SER A 62 4.22 -2.41 6.76
C SER A 62 4.31 -3.67 5.88
N MET A 63 3.20 -4.32 5.55
CA MET A 63 3.16 -5.63 4.89
C MET A 63 4.06 -5.71 3.66
N ASN A 64 4.01 -4.73 2.75
CA ASN A 64 4.85 -4.72 1.55
C ASN A 64 6.35 -4.79 1.89
N MET A 65 6.79 -4.07 2.93
CA MET A 65 8.18 -4.08 3.37
C MET A 65 8.58 -5.43 3.98
N HIS A 66 7.68 -6.05 4.74
CA HIS A 66 7.92 -7.39 5.29
C HIS A 66 8.02 -8.44 4.18
N ILE A 67 7.14 -8.40 3.17
CA ILE A 67 7.21 -9.28 2.01
C ILE A 67 8.54 -9.10 1.27
N MET A 68 8.94 -7.86 0.97
CA MET A 68 10.21 -7.57 0.31
C MET A 68 11.39 -8.09 1.13
N SER A 69 11.41 -7.87 2.44
CA SER A 69 12.47 -8.31 3.34
C SER A 69 12.56 -9.84 3.40
N SER A 70 11.42 -10.53 3.45
CA SER A 70 11.38 -11.99 3.42
C SER A 70 11.91 -12.56 2.10
N LEU A 71 11.56 -11.96 0.97
CA LEU A 71 12.05 -12.38 -0.34
C LEU A 71 13.56 -12.23 -0.50
N GLU A 72 14.17 -11.30 0.24
CA GLU A 72 15.61 -11.07 0.25
C GLU A 72 16.32 -11.78 1.43
N ASN A 73 15.63 -12.64 2.17
CA ASN A 73 16.15 -13.31 3.37
C ASN A 73 16.75 -12.33 4.40
N LEU A 74 16.25 -11.10 4.43
CA LEU A 74 16.62 -10.13 5.45
C LEU A 74 15.88 -10.49 6.74
N SER A 75 16.59 -10.50 7.88
CA SER A 75 15.94 -10.75 9.16
C SER A 75 14.86 -9.69 9.39
N SER A 76 13.61 -10.10 9.29
CA SER A 76 12.50 -9.23 9.58
C SER A 76 12.47 -8.99 11.09
N ASN A 77 12.60 -7.75 11.52
CA ASN A 77 12.21 -7.35 12.86
C ASN A 77 10.69 -7.47 12.96
N THR A 78 10.19 -8.69 13.11
CA THR A 78 8.77 -8.97 13.28
C THR A 78 8.21 -8.10 14.41
N GLY A 79 7.15 -7.37 14.12
CA GLY A 79 6.51 -6.47 15.07
C GLY A 79 6.98 -5.01 15.01
N LYS A 80 8.00 -4.66 14.21
CA LYS A 80 8.39 -3.27 13.99
C LYS A 80 7.69 -2.69 12.76
N ASP A 81 7.26 -1.44 12.87
CA ASP A 81 6.78 -0.68 11.74
C ASP A 81 7.96 -0.24 10.85
N LEU A 82 8.15 -0.91 9.71
CA LEU A 82 9.25 -0.65 8.78
C LEU A 82 9.10 0.67 8.00
N TYR A 83 7.97 1.37 8.13
CA TYR A 83 7.82 2.74 7.62
C TYR A 83 8.37 3.78 8.60
N GLN A 84 8.68 3.37 9.83
CA GLN A 84 9.22 4.26 10.85
C GLN A 84 10.76 4.24 10.79
N ILE A 85 11.32 5.28 10.20
CA ILE A 85 12.78 5.48 10.10
C ILE A 85 13.20 6.41 11.23
N ALA A 86 14.14 5.97 12.07
CA ALA A 86 14.52 6.67 13.31
C ALA A 86 15.04 8.11 13.10
N THR A 87 15.61 8.40 11.95
CA THR A 87 16.09 9.74 11.57
C THR A 87 14.99 10.70 11.09
N LEU A 88 13.77 10.19 10.92
CA LEU A 88 12.62 10.95 10.41
C LEU A 88 11.58 11.16 11.49
N LYS A 89 10.80 12.24 11.34
CA LYS A 89 9.69 12.56 12.24
C LYS A 89 8.50 11.65 11.94
N GLU A 90 7.60 11.51 12.92
CA GLU A 90 6.36 10.74 12.75
C GLU A 90 5.51 11.17 11.55
N ARG A 91 5.48 12.47 11.24
CA ARG A 91 4.82 13.02 10.05
C ARG A 91 5.37 12.43 8.74
N ASP A 92 6.66 12.14 8.70
CA ASP A 92 7.33 11.64 7.49
C ASP A 92 6.92 10.18 7.19
N ARG A 93 6.36 9.45 8.19
CA ARG A 93 5.87 8.08 8.04
C ARG A 93 4.80 7.93 6.97
N SER A 94 3.88 8.88 6.85
CA SER A 94 2.84 8.86 5.82
C SER A 94 3.43 9.00 4.41
N VAL A 95 4.44 9.84 4.27
CA VAL A 95 5.18 10.05 3.02
C VAL A 95 5.90 8.75 2.62
N ILE A 96 6.60 8.12 3.57
CA ILE A 96 7.31 6.86 3.37
C ILE A 96 6.35 5.76 2.95
N LYS A 97 5.25 5.58 3.68
CA LYS A 97 4.21 4.59 3.37
C LYS A 97 3.68 4.77 1.94
N GLN A 98 3.30 5.97 1.56
CA GLN A 98 2.78 6.25 0.22
C GLN A 98 3.83 5.98 -0.86
N PHE A 99 5.06 6.47 -0.65
CA PHE A 99 6.14 6.24 -1.61
C PHE A 99 6.44 4.74 -1.81
N ILE A 100 6.60 3.98 -0.73
CA ILE A 100 6.89 2.54 -0.79
C ILE A 100 5.74 1.74 -1.44
N THR A 101 4.51 2.17 -1.25
CA THR A 101 3.35 1.53 -1.89
C THR A 101 3.31 1.80 -3.41
N ILE A 102 3.74 2.99 -3.84
CA ILE A 102 3.67 3.43 -5.24
C ILE A 102 4.92 2.99 -6.03
N ALA A 103 6.10 3.10 -5.44
CA ALA A 103 7.38 2.95 -6.15
C ALA A 103 7.53 1.60 -6.89
N PRO A 104 7.13 0.44 -6.35
CA PRO A 104 7.21 -0.83 -7.05
C PRO A 104 6.30 -0.95 -8.29
N ASN A 105 5.35 -0.03 -8.43
CA ASN A 105 4.36 -0.03 -9.53
C ASN A 105 4.69 0.92 -10.67
N VAL A 106 5.78 1.69 -10.57
CA VAL A 106 6.14 2.73 -11.53
C VAL A 106 7.55 2.53 -12.08
N LYS A 107 7.84 3.21 -13.20
CA LYS A 107 9.11 3.01 -13.91
C LYS A 107 10.32 3.60 -13.19
N ASP A 108 10.15 4.69 -12.46
CA ASP A 108 11.25 5.43 -11.85
C ASP A 108 10.82 6.17 -10.58
N SER A 109 11.81 6.55 -9.78
CA SER A 109 11.59 7.24 -8.51
C SER A 109 11.01 8.64 -8.68
N SER A 110 11.26 9.31 -9.79
CA SER A 110 10.68 10.64 -10.07
C SER A 110 9.17 10.53 -10.27
N LYS A 111 8.74 9.51 -11.02
CA LYS A 111 7.31 9.21 -11.18
C LYS A 111 6.67 8.79 -9.85
N ALA A 112 7.38 7.99 -9.03
CA ALA A 112 6.92 7.63 -7.70
C ALA A 112 6.72 8.86 -6.81
N LYS A 113 7.69 9.78 -6.77
CA LYS A 113 7.57 11.05 -6.02
C LYS A 113 6.38 11.89 -6.49
N LEU A 114 6.17 12.02 -7.80
CA LEU A 114 5.05 12.76 -8.36
C LEU A 114 3.70 12.17 -7.92
N LEU A 115 3.55 10.86 -8.02
CA LEU A 115 2.32 10.20 -7.62
C LEU A 115 2.12 10.25 -6.09
N THR A 116 3.19 10.12 -5.31
CA THR A 116 3.14 10.32 -3.86
C THR A 116 2.67 11.73 -3.50
N ALA A 117 3.18 12.77 -4.19
CA ALA A 117 2.72 14.14 -3.98
C ALA A 117 1.22 14.32 -4.29
N ARG A 118 0.73 13.69 -5.36
CA ARG A 118 -0.69 13.71 -5.72
C ARG A 118 -1.57 13.09 -4.63
N GLU A 119 -1.20 11.91 -4.14
CA GLU A 119 -1.93 11.21 -3.07
C GLU A 119 -1.94 12.01 -1.75
N LEU A 120 -0.79 12.60 -1.37
CA LEU A 120 -0.69 13.37 -0.12
C LEU A 120 -1.46 14.68 -0.13
N THR A 121 -1.66 15.27 -1.31
CA THR A 121 -2.31 16.59 -1.45
C THR A 121 -3.70 16.54 -2.07
N ASN A 122 -4.09 15.37 -2.60
CA ASN A 122 -5.26 15.21 -3.45
C ASN A 122 -5.31 16.20 -4.64
N TYR A 123 -4.12 16.57 -5.15
CA TYR A 123 -3.97 17.51 -6.27
C TYR A 123 -3.22 16.86 -7.43
N ASN A 124 -3.70 17.07 -8.65
CA ASN A 124 -3.18 16.40 -9.85
C ASN A 124 -2.06 17.18 -10.53
N PHE A 125 -0.89 17.28 -9.93
CA PHE A 125 0.32 17.87 -10.53
C PHE A 125 0.68 17.14 -11.84
N LYS A 126 1.01 17.89 -12.90
CA LYS A 126 1.42 17.27 -14.18
C LYS A 126 2.85 16.74 -14.11
N ASN A 127 3.73 17.43 -13.40
CA ASN A 127 5.15 17.09 -13.25
C ASN A 127 5.67 17.53 -11.87
N LEU A 128 6.91 17.13 -11.52
CA LEU A 128 7.51 17.45 -10.23
C LEU A 128 7.81 18.93 -10.03
N SER A 129 7.95 19.72 -11.10
CA SER A 129 8.20 21.17 -10.96
C SER A 129 6.98 21.93 -10.43
N GLU A 130 5.79 21.40 -10.63
CA GLU A 130 4.54 21.94 -10.09
C GLU A 130 4.31 21.61 -8.61
N VAL A 131 5.02 20.59 -8.08
CA VAL A 131 4.92 20.22 -6.67
C VAL A 131 5.54 21.32 -5.80
N PRO A 132 4.85 21.82 -4.75
CA PRO A 132 5.39 22.84 -3.88
C PRO A 132 6.79 22.49 -3.35
N THR A 133 7.70 23.44 -3.36
CA THR A 133 9.12 23.24 -3.02
C THR A 133 9.30 22.60 -1.64
N LYS A 134 8.46 22.96 -0.67
CA LYS A 134 8.50 22.38 0.68
C LYS A 134 8.21 20.87 0.64
N LEU A 135 7.13 20.45 -0.03
CA LEU A 135 6.75 19.05 -0.17
C LEU A 135 7.79 18.27 -0.98
N ARG A 136 8.32 18.88 -2.04
CA ARG A 136 9.36 18.23 -2.85
C ARG A 136 10.63 17.94 -2.03
N LYS A 137 11.09 18.90 -1.22
CA LYS A 137 12.24 18.69 -0.29
C LYS A 137 11.95 17.61 0.75
N GLU A 138 10.74 17.55 1.28
CA GLU A 138 10.29 16.52 2.22
C GLU A 138 10.33 15.13 1.56
N LEU A 139 9.79 15.01 0.33
CA LEU A 139 9.85 13.78 -0.47
C LEU A 139 11.29 13.36 -0.77
N ASP A 140 12.15 14.28 -1.19
CA ASP A 140 13.55 14.00 -1.48
C ASP A 140 14.28 13.46 -0.24
N LYS A 141 14.09 14.11 0.91
CA LYS A 141 14.63 13.65 2.19
C LYS A 141 14.16 12.24 2.55
N CYS A 142 12.85 11.98 2.49
CA CYS A 142 12.29 10.65 2.80
C CYS A 142 12.83 9.57 1.86
N VAL A 143 12.93 9.87 0.58
CA VAL A 143 13.45 8.94 -0.44
C VAL A 143 14.93 8.63 -0.20
N ASP A 144 15.74 9.63 0.15
CA ASP A 144 17.16 9.44 0.47
C ASP A 144 17.34 8.57 1.73
N GLU A 145 16.54 8.77 2.76
CA GLU A 145 16.55 7.94 3.96
C GLU A 145 16.12 6.49 3.67
N ILE A 146 15.06 6.29 2.88
CA ILE A 146 14.66 4.95 2.43
C ILE A 146 15.83 4.26 1.70
N ARG A 147 16.53 4.99 0.82
CA ARG A 147 17.68 4.49 0.07
C ARG A 147 18.84 4.06 0.95
N ILE A 148 19.09 4.80 2.04
CA ILE A 148 20.15 4.50 2.99
C ILE A 148 19.77 3.31 3.88
N VAL A 149 18.62 3.39 4.54
CA VAL A 149 18.18 2.40 5.54
C VAL A 149 17.82 1.06 4.90
N HIS A 150 17.22 1.10 3.71
CA HIS A 150 16.75 -0.08 2.98
C HIS A 150 17.50 -0.25 1.64
N SER A 151 18.83 -0.12 1.66
CA SER A 151 19.65 -0.10 0.43
C SER A 151 19.50 -1.33 -0.46
N ILE A 152 19.36 -2.53 0.12
CA ILE A 152 19.12 -3.79 -0.61
C ILE A 152 17.77 -3.74 -1.31
N LEU A 153 16.71 -3.38 -0.57
CA LEU A 153 15.35 -3.28 -1.11
C LEU A 153 15.26 -2.17 -2.14
N TRP A 154 15.98 -1.05 -1.92
CA TRP A 154 16.06 0.04 -2.87
C TRP A 154 16.60 -0.43 -4.22
N GLY A 155 17.73 -1.11 -4.21
CA GLY A 155 18.38 -1.60 -5.44
C GLY A 155 17.50 -2.51 -6.28
N LYS A 156 16.66 -3.32 -5.63
CA LYS A 156 15.86 -4.34 -6.29
C LYS A 156 14.44 -3.89 -6.65
N TYR A 157 13.78 -3.15 -5.75
CA TYR A 157 12.34 -2.87 -5.88
C TYR A 157 12.02 -1.41 -6.21
N PHE A 158 12.90 -0.47 -5.90
CA PHE A 158 12.63 0.97 -6.05
C PHE A 158 13.53 1.68 -7.06
N LYS A 159 14.68 1.08 -7.39
CA LYS A 159 15.56 1.60 -8.44
C LYS A 159 15.00 1.23 -9.80
N ASN A 160 15.05 2.20 -10.71
CA ASN A 160 14.60 2.12 -12.08
C ASN A 160 15.03 0.81 -12.77
N THR A 161 14.13 -0.16 -12.89
CA THR A 161 14.35 -1.36 -13.67
C THR A 161 13.10 -1.68 -14.47
N LYS A 162 13.28 -2.27 -15.68
CA LYS A 162 12.16 -2.74 -16.51
C LYS A 162 11.25 -3.74 -15.76
N THR A 163 11.76 -4.33 -14.68
CA THR A 163 11.10 -5.33 -13.84
C THR A 163 10.29 -4.75 -12.68
N SER A 164 10.52 -3.48 -12.28
CA SER A 164 9.83 -2.90 -11.12
C SER A 164 8.31 -2.86 -11.27
N LYS A 165 7.81 -2.65 -12.49
CA LYS A 165 6.37 -2.62 -12.78
C LYS A 165 5.63 -3.93 -12.47
N ASP A 166 6.31 -5.06 -12.41
CA ASP A 166 5.70 -6.36 -12.13
C ASP A 166 5.66 -6.68 -10.62
N TRP A 167 6.45 -5.97 -9.80
CA TRP A 167 6.52 -6.24 -8.37
C TRP A 167 5.24 -5.89 -7.62
N GLY A 168 4.59 -4.78 -7.94
CA GLY A 168 3.33 -4.41 -7.31
C GLY A 168 2.24 -5.47 -7.53
N ILE A 169 2.20 -6.06 -8.73
CA ILE A 169 1.26 -7.15 -9.07
C ILE A 169 1.63 -8.43 -8.31
N LYS A 170 2.92 -8.74 -8.18
CA LYS A 170 3.41 -9.88 -7.39
C LYS A 170 3.12 -9.70 -5.90
N PHE A 171 3.26 -8.49 -5.36
CA PHE A 171 2.92 -8.24 -3.95
C PHE A 171 1.45 -8.48 -3.66
N MET A 172 0.55 -8.11 -4.56
CA MET A 172 -0.88 -8.44 -4.42
C MET A 172 -1.12 -9.95 -4.39
N PHE A 173 -0.33 -10.73 -5.13
CA PHE A 173 -0.40 -12.19 -5.08
C PHE A 173 0.09 -12.72 -3.73
N TYR A 174 1.21 -12.25 -3.21
CA TYR A 174 1.71 -12.67 -1.89
C TYR A 174 0.74 -12.27 -0.78
N GLU A 175 0.25 -11.02 -0.79
CA GLU A 175 -0.75 -10.51 0.14
C GLU A 175 -2.01 -11.39 0.19
N SER A 176 -2.46 -11.91 -0.94
CA SER A 176 -3.69 -12.70 -1.04
C SER A 176 -3.51 -14.18 -0.65
N ASN A 177 -2.29 -14.62 -0.34
CA ASN A 177 -1.98 -16.00 0.06
C ASN A 177 -1.47 -16.10 1.52
N ILE A 178 -1.51 -15.00 2.26
CA ILE A 178 -1.31 -14.96 3.72
C ILE A 178 -2.64 -15.21 4.42
#